data_e8cc994886d213aece661a5686df2280
#
_entry.id   e8cc994886d213aece661a5686df2280
#
_cell.length_a   1.000
_cell.length_b   1.000
_cell.length_c   1.000
_cell.angle_alpha   90.00
_cell.angle_beta   90.00
_cell.angle_gamma   90.00
#
_symmetry.space_group_name_H-M   'P 1'
#
loop_
_entity.id
_entity.type
_entity.pdbx_description
1 polymer ?
#
loop_
_entity_poly.entity_id
_entity_poly.type
_entity_poly.pdbx_seq_one_letter_code
_entity_poly.pdbx_strand_id
1 'polypeptide(L)'
;GAATALMGARGANGVILVNTKRGIYNSFDVDVNYRHGFDFPINRPEMADAYTYAMAQNEALYYDGLPLQYTKGDLERFKDRTNPNYHPNVNWYEEGTRNFSENNQFNVMMRGGGKRVRYMALLDYKNKFGLLNEDYTHYSDRYNSQIRTYELGLRMNLDVDITSSTQMKFGLYGIIGEDKRPNTDINTIFQNFYKVPAAAFPVKTLNNNGGSNTLFKMNPIAAIADVGYVQENRRMLETDMRITQDFSMFLKGLSAEVAVAYDNTATFQDIGSKTYKYEVGYLSEEGLPVSETYGTDSKVQISKSALSAQLIRASVEAKLNYDYT
;
A
#
# COMPACT_ATOMS: atom_id res chain seq x y z
N GLY A 1 9.54 -6.36 -36.32
CA GLY A 1 10.71 -6.14 -37.14
C GLY A 1 12.05 -6.34 -36.45
N ALA A 2 13.04 -5.52 -36.77
CA ALA A 2 14.43 -5.69 -36.30
C ALA A 2 14.59 -5.67 -34.77
N ALA A 3 13.76 -4.88 -34.04
CA ALA A 3 13.80 -4.82 -32.58
C ALA A 3 13.40 -6.14 -31.89
N THR A 4 12.47 -6.88 -32.49
CA THR A 4 12.04 -8.20 -31.97
C THR A 4 13.06 -9.29 -32.29
N ALA A 5 13.81 -9.16 -33.38
CA ALA A 5 14.88 -10.08 -33.70
C ALA A 5 16.03 -10.07 -32.67
N LEU A 6 16.30 -8.91 -32.04
CA LEU A 6 17.32 -8.77 -31.00
C LEU A 6 16.91 -9.35 -29.66
N MET A 7 15.59 -9.45 -29.38
CA MET A 7 15.06 -9.89 -28.08
C MET A 7 14.54 -11.33 -28.09
N GLY A 8 14.62 -12.03 -29.24
CA GLY A 8 14.15 -13.39 -29.41
C GLY A 8 12.67 -13.58 -29.12
N ALA A 9 12.28 -14.76 -28.65
CA ALA A 9 10.89 -15.11 -28.35
C ALA A 9 10.23 -14.18 -27.30
N ARG A 10 11.00 -13.56 -26.43
CA ARG A 10 10.50 -12.58 -25.44
C ARG A 10 9.99 -11.28 -26.07
N GLY A 11 10.45 -10.97 -27.31
CA GLY A 11 10.01 -9.80 -28.06
C GLY A 11 8.78 -10.04 -28.94
N ALA A 12 8.15 -11.22 -28.91
CA ALA A 12 7.04 -11.58 -29.82
C ALA A 12 5.82 -10.64 -29.67
N ASN A 13 5.55 -10.13 -28.47
CA ASN A 13 4.45 -9.21 -28.18
C ASN A 13 4.85 -7.71 -28.19
N GLY A 14 6.02 -7.40 -28.73
CA GLY A 14 6.59 -6.05 -28.72
C GLY A 14 7.61 -5.81 -27.62
N VAL A 15 8.38 -4.74 -27.76
CA VAL A 15 9.44 -4.35 -26.82
C VAL A 15 9.33 -2.87 -26.52
N ILE A 16 9.35 -2.50 -25.26
CA ILE A 16 9.49 -1.12 -24.77
C ILE A 16 10.94 -0.96 -24.29
N LEU A 17 11.69 -0.12 -24.99
CA LEU A 17 13.05 0.21 -24.58
C LEU A 17 13.05 1.50 -23.76
N VAL A 18 13.50 1.42 -22.50
CA VAL A 18 13.64 2.55 -21.60
C VAL A 18 15.12 2.93 -21.47
N ASN A 19 15.46 4.11 -21.96
CA ASN A 19 16.80 4.67 -21.75
C ASN A 19 16.75 5.65 -20.57
N THR A 20 17.51 5.36 -19.54
CA THR A 20 17.62 6.25 -18.37
C THR A 20 18.57 7.43 -18.64
N LYS A 21 18.36 8.54 -17.94
CA LYS A 21 19.28 9.68 -18.01
C LYS A 21 20.68 9.26 -17.56
N ARG A 22 21.70 9.82 -18.22
CA ARG A 22 23.11 9.59 -17.91
C ARG A 22 23.82 10.91 -17.62
N GLY A 23 25.05 10.82 -17.16
CA GLY A 23 25.90 11.97 -16.95
C GLY A 23 26.23 12.73 -18.24
N ILE A 24 26.66 13.96 -18.09
CA ILE A 24 27.03 14.87 -19.17
C ILE A 24 28.50 15.27 -19.04
N TYR A 25 29.16 15.46 -20.19
CA TYR A 25 30.56 15.86 -20.21
C TYR A 25 30.77 17.28 -19.71
N ASN A 26 31.84 17.51 -18.96
CA ASN A 26 32.32 18.83 -18.54
C ASN A 26 31.24 19.73 -17.94
N SER A 27 30.31 19.15 -17.20
CA SER A 27 29.23 19.87 -16.55
C SER A 27 28.86 19.24 -15.20
N PHE A 28 28.15 20.01 -14.39
CA PHE A 28 27.54 19.57 -13.16
C PHE A 28 26.15 20.21 -13.05
N ASP A 29 25.15 19.40 -12.78
CA ASP A 29 23.75 19.81 -12.73
C ASP A 29 23.08 19.12 -11.54
N VAL A 30 22.28 19.86 -10.79
CA VAL A 30 21.52 19.36 -9.66
C VAL A 30 20.06 19.78 -9.83
N ASP A 31 19.18 18.83 -9.78
CA ASP A 31 17.73 19.01 -9.87
C ASP A 31 17.09 18.51 -8.58
N VAL A 32 16.36 19.36 -7.90
CA VAL A 32 15.68 19.06 -6.63
C VAL A 32 14.18 19.30 -6.83
N ASN A 33 13.39 18.28 -6.60
CA ASN A 33 11.93 18.35 -6.69
C ASN A 33 11.28 17.87 -5.40
N TYR A 34 10.32 18.65 -4.92
CA TYR A 34 9.44 18.26 -3.84
C TYR A 34 7.98 18.42 -4.28
N ARG A 35 7.19 17.41 -4.00
CA ARG A 35 5.75 17.43 -4.21
C ARG A 35 5.05 17.02 -2.92
N HIS A 36 4.10 17.83 -2.53
CA HIS A 36 3.14 17.50 -1.48
C HIS A 36 1.76 17.45 -2.13
N GLY A 37 1.02 16.39 -1.91
CA GLY A 37 -0.29 16.18 -2.50
C GLY A 37 -1.31 15.72 -1.47
N PHE A 38 -2.57 16.04 -1.74
CA PHE A 38 -3.74 15.57 -0.99
C PHE A 38 -4.58 14.70 -1.89
N ASP A 39 -4.93 13.50 -1.43
CA ASP A 39 -5.78 12.56 -2.13
C ASP A 39 -7.17 12.57 -1.47
N PHE A 40 -8.20 12.88 -2.23
CA PHE A 40 -9.60 12.92 -1.76
C PHE A 40 -10.39 11.77 -2.37
N PRO A 41 -11.30 11.12 -1.62
CA PRO A 41 -12.25 10.19 -2.21
C PRO A 41 -13.13 10.93 -3.24
N ILE A 42 -13.14 10.45 -4.49
CA ILE A 42 -13.95 11.05 -5.56
C ILE A 42 -15.43 10.77 -5.34
N ASN A 43 -15.76 9.60 -4.80
CA ASN A 43 -17.13 9.20 -4.51
C ASN A 43 -17.20 8.65 -3.10
N ARG A 44 -18.12 9.20 -2.31
CA ARG A 44 -18.47 8.70 -0.98
C ARG A 44 -19.90 8.18 -1.03
N PRO A 45 -20.14 6.96 -0.57
CA PRO A 45 -21.50 6.45 -0.51
C PRO A 45 -22.30 7.23 0.51
N GLU A 46 -23.53 7.56 0.16
CA GLU A 46 -24.53 8.01 1.12
C GLU A 46 -25.08 6.79 1.86
N MET A 47 -24.87 6.75 3.18
CA MET A 47 -25.35 5.67 4.02
C MET A 47 -26.69 6.06 4.66
N ALA A 48 -27.63 5.12 4.66
CA ALA A 48 -28.88 5.30 5.38
C ALA A 48 -28.59 5.45 6.90
N ASP A 49 -29.21 6.41 7.53
CA ASP A 49 -29.16 6.54 8.99
C ASP A 49 -29.97 5.42 9.69
N ALA A 50 -29.80 5.30 11.00
CA ALA A 50 -30.43 4.23 11.77
C ALA A 50 -31.95 4.26 11.70
N TYR A 51 -32.57 5.43 11.68
CA TYR A 51 -34.03 5.57 11.57
C TYR A 51 -34.53 5.07 10.20
N THR A 52 -33.91 5.55 9.12
CA THR A 52 -34.24 5.18 7.75
C THR A 52 -34.05 3.67 7.54
N TYR A 53 -32.94 3.11 8.05
CA TYR A 53 -32.69 1.67 7.99
C TYR A 53 -33.76 0.88 8.77
N ALA A 54 -34.05 1.27 10.00
CA ALA A 54 -35.03 0.57 10.85
C ALA A 54 -36.45 0.61 10.27
N MET A 55 -36.84 1.73 9.67
CA MET A 55 -38.13 1.86 8.95
C MET A 55 -38.17 0.91 7.74
N ALA A 56 -37.15 0.92 6.90
CA ALA A 56 -37.09 0.05 5.72
C ALA A 56 -37.08 -1.44 6.10
N GLN A 57 -36.37 -1.80 7.16
CA GLN A 57 -36.33 -3.16 7.68
C GLN A 57 -37.70 -3.62 8.18
N ASN A 58 -38.39 -2.77 8.94
CA ASN A 58 -39.75 -3.07 9.39
C ASN A 58 -40.74 -3.18 8.23
N GLU A 59 -40.62 -2.31 7.21
CA GLU A 59 -41.46 -2.37 6.02
C GLU A 59 -41.25 -3.69 5.25
N ALA A 60 -40.01 -4.11 5.06
CA ALA A 60 -39.69 -5.40 4.43
C ALA A 60 -40.29 -6.58 5.21
N LEU A 61 -40.11 -6.61 6.53
CA LEU A 61 -40.69 -7.65 7.39
C LEU A 61 -42.21 -7.66 7.35
N TYR A 62 -42.86 -6.50 7.30
CA TYR A 62 -44.32 -6.40 7.17
C TYR A 62 -44.81 -7.02 5.87
N TYR A 63 -44.15 -6.75 4.73
CA TYR A 63 -44.53 -7.34 3.45
C TYR A 63 -44.27 -8.86 3.40
N ASP A 64 -43.28 -9.36 4.13
CA ASP A 64 -42.97 -10.78 4.26
C ASP A 64 -43.91 -11.51 5.27
N GLY A 65 -44.79 -10.77 5.93
CA GLY A 65 -45.69 -11.32 6.96
C GLY A 65 -44.96 -11.76 8.25
N LEU A 66 -43.80 -11.19 8.51
CA LEU A 66 -42.96 -11.47 9.68
C LEU A 66 -43.19 -10.43 10.79
N PRO A 67 -42.88 -10.76 12.06
CA PRO A 67 -42.89 -9.79 13.15
C PRO A 67 -41.93 -8.64 12.90
N LEU A 68 -42.38 -7.44 13.22
CA LEU A 68 -41.54 -6.24 13.13
C LEU A 68 -40.34 -6.35 14.10
N GLN A 69 -39.16 -5.95 13.63
CA GLN A 69 -37.94 -5.99 14.44
C GLN A 69 -37.85 -4.82 15.41
N TYR A 70 -38.28 -3.64 15.00
CA TYR A 70 -38.17 -2.42 15.78
C TYR A 70 -39.57 -1.94 16.22
N THR A 71 -39.71 -1.67 17.51
CA THR A 71 -40.95 -1.09 18.07
C THR A 71 -41.09 0.38 17.67
N LYS A 72 -42.27 0.96 17.88
CA LYS A 72 -42.47 2.40 17.68
C LYS A 72 -41.56 3.24 18.58
N GLY A 73 -41.34 2.81 19.82
CA GLY A 73 -40.41 3.46 20.74
C GLY A 73 -38.94 3.41 20.28
N ASP A 74 -38.51 2.30 19.63
CA ASP A 74 -37.15 2.21 19.07
C ASP A 74 -36.99 3.16 17.89
N LEU A 75 -38.00 3.25 17.00
CA LEU A 75 -37.99 4.19 15.88
C LEU A 75 -37.91 5.67 16.37
N GLU A 76 -38.63 6.02 17.40
CA GLU A 76 -38.57 7.36 18.02
C GLU A 76 -37.16 7.62 18.57
N ARG A 77 -36.55 6.66 19.28
CA ARG A 77 -35.18 6.79 19.82
C ARG A 77 -34.13 6.95 18.73
N PHE A 78 -34.24 6.19 17.64
CA PHE A 78 -33.35 6.37 16.48
C PHE A 78 -33.52 7.74 15.84
N LYS A 79 -34.76 8.21 15.66
CA LYS A 79 -35.08 9.51 15.08
C LYS A 79 -34.52 10.65 15.92
N ASP A 80 -34.76 10.60 17.22
CA ASP A 80 -34.37 11.64 18.17
C ASP A 80 -32.91 11.49 18.65
N ARG A 81 -32.21 10.43 18.20
CA ARG A 81 -30.83 10.09 18.57
C ARG A 81 -30.65 10.00 20.10
N THR A 82 -31.65 9.51 20.79
CA THR A 82 -31.60 9.27 22.23
C THR A 82 -31.11 7.86 22.51
N ASN A 83 -30.36 7.69 23.60
CA ASN A 83 -29.80 6.40 24.02
C ASN A 83 -28.87 5.73 23.01
N PRO A 84 -27.78 6.39 22.59
CA PRO A 84 -26.87 5.90 21.50
C PRO A 84 -26.17 4.58 21.81
N ASN A 85 -26.14 4.13 23.06
CA ASN A 85 -25.55 2.86 23.45
C ASN A 85 -26.40 1.65 23.01
N TYR A 86 -27.74 1.83 22.96
CA TYR A 86 -28.68 0.75 22.59
C TYR A 86 -29.48 1.07 21.32
N HIS A 87 -29.51 2.35 20.94
CA HIS A 87 -30.11 2.84 19.69
C HIS A 87 -29.06 3.66 18.92
N PRO A 88 -27.97 3.03 18.46
CA PRO A 88 -26.88 3.73 17.80
C PRO A 88 -27.29 4.25 16.42
N ASN A 89 -26.58 5.27 15.98
CA ASN A 89 -26.65 5.80 14.62
C ASN A 89 -25.23 6.07 14.12
N VAL A 90 -24.56 5.04 13.63
CA VAL A 90 -23.14 5.09 13.25
C VAL A 90 -23.01 5.09 11.73
N ASN A 91 -22.47 6.17 11.17
CA ASN A 91 -21.99 6.15 9.80
C ASN A 91 -20.58 5.54 9.78
N TRP A 92 -20.51 4.25 9.55
CA TRP A 92 -19.26 3.47 9.61
C TRP A 92 -18.20 3.97 8.63
N TYR A 93 -18.61 4.49 7.48
CA TYR A 93 -17.67 5.03 6.50
C TYR A 93 -17.03 6.33 7.01
N GLU A 94 -17.83 7.28 7.51
CA GLU A 94 -17.32 8.52 8.07
C GLU A 94 -16.51 8.30 9.34
N GLU A 95 -16.94 7.35 10.18
CA GLU A 95 -16.26 7.00 11.40
C GLU A 95 -14.88 6.38 11.13
N GLY A 96 -14.83 5.46 10.16
CA GLY A 96 -13.61 4.68 9.85
C GLY A 96 -12.65 5.38 8.89
N THR A 97 -13.04 6.49 8.26
CA THR A 97 -12.21 7.18 7.27
C THR A 97 -12.05 8.66 7.56
N ARG A 98 -10.97 9.23 7.06
CA ARG A 98 -10.72 10.67 7.06
C ARG A 98 -11.06 11.30 5.69
N ASN A 99 -11.17 12.62 5.66
CA ASN A 99 -11.62 13.36 4.49
C ASN A 99 -10.59 13.35 3.34
N PHE A 100 -9.32 13.26 3.67
CA PHE A 100 -8.22 13.24 2.70
C PHE A 100 -7.04 12.46 3.26
N SER A 101 -6.18 12.02 2.40
CA SER A 101 -4.86 11.51 2.76
C SER A 101 -3.77 12.39 2.15
N GLU A 102 -2.55 12.21 2.65
CA GLU A 102 -1.38 12.97 2.23
C GLU A 102 -0.39 12.08 1.51
N ASN A 103 0.26 12.64 0.50
CA ASN A 103 1.39 12.02 -0.13
C ASN A 103 2.54 13.03 -0.27
N ASN A 104 3.75 12.54 -0.09
CA ASN A 104 4.95 13.34 -0.23
C ASN A 104 5.91 12.62 -1.17
N GLN A 105 6.48 13.35 -2.10
CA GLN A 105 7.56 12.88 -2.94
C GLN A 105 8.69 13.91 -2.95
N PHE A 106 9.88 13.44 -2.66
CA PHE A 106 11.10 14.23 -2.71
C PHE A 106 12.13 13.51 -3.57
N ASN A 107 12.69 14.18 -4.56
CA ASN A 107 13.77 13.62 -5.34
C ASN A 107 14.89 14.64 -5.58
N VAL A 108 16.10 14.11 -5.58
CA VAL A 108 17.32 14.85 -5.90
C VAL A 108 18.06 14.10 -6.97
N MET A 109 18.27 14.73 -8.10
CA MET A 109 19.07 14.19 -9.20
C MET A 109 20.33 15.03 -9.35
N MET A 110 21.48 14.39 -9.33
CA MET A 110 22.78 14.98 -9.62
C MET A 110 23.34 14.28 -10.86
N ARG A 111 23.82 15.06 -11.81
CA ARG A 111 24.51 14.54 -12.98
C ARG A 111 25.66 15.45 -13.36
N GLY A 112 26.70 14.83 -13.86
CA GLY A 112 27.88 15.57 -14.24
C GLY A 112 28.93 14.69 -14.86
N GLY A 113 30.07 15.24 -15.05
CA GLY A 113 31.22 14.52 -15.53
C GLY A 113 32.37 15.40 -15.98
N GLY A 114 33.51 14.77 -16.18
CA GLY A 114 34.71 15.33 -16.80
C GLY A 114 34.92 14.76 -18.20
N LYS A 115 36.19 14.75 -18.63
CA LYS A 115 36.56 14.25 -19.96
C LYS A 115 36.41 12.73 -20.12
N ARG A 116 36.57 11.95 -19.04
CA ARG A 116 36.61 10.49 -19.07
C ARG A 116 35.53 9.82 -18.23
N VAL A 117 34.92 10.54 -17.30
CA VAL A 117 33.94 9.98 -16.36
C VAL A 117 32.70 10.83 -16.40
N ARG A 118 31.55 10.20 -16.55
CA ARG A 118 30.22 10.82 -16.48
C ARG A 118 29.38 10.05 -15.48
N TYR A 119 28.63 10.75 -14.68
CA TYR A 119 27.80 10.14 -13.65
C TYR A 119 26.43 10.79 -13.55
N MET A 120 25.47 10.00 -13.11
CA MET A 120 24.15 10.45 -12.68
C MET A 120 23.80 9.67 -11.43
N ALA A 121 23.31 10.39 -10.42
CA ALA A 121 22.73 9.82 -9.20
C ALA A 121 21.34 10.44 -8.97
N LEU A 122 20.36 9.61 -8.67
CA LEU A 122 19.00 10.02 -8.33
C LEU A 122 18.63 9.35 -7.01
N LEU A 123 18.27 10.16 -6.01
CA LEU A 123 17.62 9.74 -4.80
C LEU A 123 16.13 10.12 -4.90
N ASP A 124 15.24 9.14 -4.73
CA ASP A 124 13.79 9.32 -4.77
C ASP A 124 13.18 8.81 -3.45
N TYR A 125 12.43 9.66 -2.78
CA TYR A 125 11.71 9.34 -1.56
C TYR A 125 10.23 9.56 -1.78
N LYS A 126 9.41 8.57 -1.42
CA LYS A 126 7.95 8.63 -1.47
C LYS A 126 7.37 8.17 -0.15
N ASN A 127 6.36 8.88 0.30
CA ASN A 127 5.58 8.53 1.47
C ASN A 127 4.11 8.84 1.19
N LYS A 128 3.26 7.82 1.32
CA LYS A 128 1.82 7.93 1.08
C LYS A 128 1.06 7.35 2.27
N PHE A 129 0.09 8.10 2.77
CA PHE A 129 -0.82 7.66 3.83
C PHE A 129 -2.15 7.19 3.23
N GLY A 130 -2.82 6.27 3.91
CA GLY A 130 -4.17 5.83 3.56
C GLY A 130 -5.26 6.74 4.13
N LEU A 131 -6.52 6.38 3.86
CA LEU A 131 -7.70 7.12 4.26
C LEU A 131 -8.32 6.65 5.58
N LEU A 132 -7.74 5.67 6.27
CA LEU A 132 -8.29 5.24 7.55
C LEU A 132 -8.18 6.34 8.60
N ASN A 133 -9.16 6.42 9.49
CA ASN A 133 -9.17 7.41 10.56
C ASN A 133 -8.03 7.14 11.56
N GLU A 134 -7.23 8.17 11.83
CA GLU A 134 -6.03 8.07 12.67
C GLU A 134 -6.36 7.81 14.13
N ASP A 135 -7.51 8.27 14.61
CA ASP A 135 -7.96 8.04 15.98
C ASP A 135 -8.08 6.54 16.31
N TYR A 136 -8.32 5.72 15.30
CA TYR A 136 -8.46 4.28 15.44
C TYR A 136 -7.24 3.47 15.02
N THR A 137 -6.39 4.03 14.15
CA THR A 137 -5.20 3.32 13.68
C THR A 137 -3.99 3.49 14.57
N HIS A 138 -3.98 4.51 15.43
CA HIS A 138 -2.93 4.77 16.40
C HIS A 138 -3.30 4.18 17.77
N TYR A 139 -3.23 2.86 17.89
CA TYR A 139 -3.73 2.15 19.08
C TYR A 139 -2.87 2.33 20.33
N SER A 140 -1.57 2.46 20.19
CA SER A 140 -0.62 2.66 21.30
C SER A 140 0.78 2.98 20.77
N ASP A 141 1.71 3.32 21.66
CA ASP A 141 3.13 3.48 21.35
C ASP A 141 3.79 2.22 20.77
N ARG A 142 3.08 1.08 20.76
CA ARG A 142 3.60 -0.22 20.33
C ARG A 142 3.33 -0.58 18.88
N TYR A 143 2.24 -0.10 18.29
CA TYR A 143 1.98 -0.29 16.86
C TYR A 143 0.97 0.72 16.32
N ASN A 144 1.09 0.98 15.02
CA ASN A 144 0.17 1.76 14.23
C ASN A 144 -0.29 0.90 13.06
N SER A 145 -1.60 0.77 12.85
CA SER A 145 -2.21 -0.02 11.76
C SER A 145 -2.61 0.84 10.56
N GLN A 146 -2.25 2.14 10.53
CA GLN A 146 -2.54 3.01 9.39
C GLN A 146 -1.98 2.42 8.09
N ILE A 147 -2.76 2.52 7.03
CA ILE A 147 -2.29 2.22 5.69
C ILE A 147 -1.22 3.25 5.32
N ARG A 148 -0.01 2.76 5.06
CA ARG A 148 1.12 3.61 4.72
C ARG A 148 2.03 2.90 3.73
N THR A 149 2.42 3.61 2.69
CA THR A 149 3.48 3.19 1.77
C THR A 149 4.65 4.14 1.90
N TYR A 150 5.82 3.57 2.09
CA TYR A 150 7.09 4.26 2.12
C TYR A 150 8.03 3.64 1.10
N GLU A 151 8.73 4.46 0.33
CA GLU A 151 9.71 4.00 -0.66
C GLU A 151 10.90 4.95 -0.71
N LEU A 152 12.10 4.39 -0.61
CA LEU A 152 13.36 5.06 -0.86
C LEU A 152 14.05 4.38 -2.03
N GLY A 153 14.27 5.11 -3.11
CA GLY A 153 14.94 4.65 -4.32
C GLY A 153 16.28 5.35 -4.54
N LEU A 154 17.29 4.61 -4.94
CA LEU A 154 18.58 5.11 -5.38
C LEU A 154 18.88 4.59 -6.78
N ARG A 155 19.16 5.48 -7.72
CA ARG A 155 19.66 5.12 -9.05
C ARG A 155 21.00 5.80 -9.31
N MET A 156 21.95 5.03 -9.79
CA MET A 156 23.26 5.54 -10.21
C MET A 156 23.60 5.01 -11.60
N ASN A 157 24.11 5.88 -12.46
CA ASN A 157 24.69 5.53 -13.75
C ASN A 157 26.09 6.12 -13.82
N LEU A 158 27.05 5.31 -14.20
CA LEU A 158 28.45 5.69 -14.35
C LEU A 158 28.95 5.24 -15.71
N ASP A 159 29.42 6.17 -16.50
CA ASP A 159 30.09 5.91 -17.78
C ASP A 159 31.57 6.32 -17.64
N VAL A 160 32.46 5.40 -17.97
CA VAL A 160 33.91 5.60 -17.86
C VAL A 160 34.59 5.25 -19.16
N ASP A 161 35.28 6.19 -19.76
CA ASP A 161 36.18 5.98 -20.87
C ASP A 161 37.54 5.54 -20.31
N ILE A 162 37.73 4.23 -20.12
CA ILE A 162 38.94 3.64 -19.50
C ILE A 162 40.17 3.94 -20.38
N THR A 163 40.03 3.72 -21.69
CA THR A 163 40.98 4.11 -22.72
C THR A 163 40.26 4.81 -23.86
N SER A 164 40.99 5.22 -24.90
CA SER A 164 40.37 5.75 -26.12
C SER A 164 39.51 4.73 -26.89
N SER A 165 39.72 3.43 -26.63
CA SER A 165 39.04 2.31 -27.31
C SER A 165 38.23 1.44 -26.34
N THR A 166 38.28 1.69 -25.01
CA THR A 166 37.59 0.87 -24.02
C THR A 166 36.66 1.74 -23.21
N GLN A 167 35.35 1.46 -23.22
CA GLN A 167 34.32 2.13 -22.43
C GLN A 167 33.67 1.14 -21.46
N MET A 168 33.44 1.57 -20.24
CA MET A 168 32.62 0.89 -19.23
C MET A 168 31.37 1.69 -18.94
N LYS A 169 30.22 1.02 -18.88
CA LYS A 169 28.96 1.57 -18.37
C LYS A 169 28.52 0.73 -17.20
N PHE A 170 28.21 1.40 -16.10
CA PHE A 170 27.69 0.75 -14.89
C PHE A 170 26.35 1.38 -14.55
N GLY A 171 25.38 0.55 -14.20
CA GLY A 171 24.07 0.93 -13.70
C GLY A 171 23.80 0.26 -12.36
N LEU A 172 23.20 1.00 -11.44
CA LEU A 172 22.70 0.48 -10.18
C LEU A 172 21.34 1.11 -9.92
N TYR A 173 20.37 0.30 -9.52
CA TYR A 173 19.08 0.74 -9.02
C TYR A 173 18.71 -0.06 -7.78
N GLY A 174 18.46 0.62 -6.68
CA GLY A 174 18.05 0.02 -5.41
C GLY A 174 16.76 0.64 -4.92
N ILE A 175 15.87 -0.18 -4.34
CA ILE A 175 14.67 0.26 -3.63
C ILE A 175 14.61 -0.42 -2.27
N ILE A 176 14.27 0.38 -1.26
CA ILE A 176 13.79 -0.08 0.04
C ILE A 176 12.37 0.46 0.18
N GLY A 177 11.38 -0.43 0.26
CA GLY A 177 9.98 -0.09 0.41
C GLY A 177 9.38 -0.74 1.65
N GLU A 178 8.41 -0.08 2.25
CA GLU A 178 7.59 -0.57 3.35
C GLU A 178 6.12 -0.27 3.06
N ASP A 179 5.29 -1.30 3.05
CA ASP A 179 3.85 -1.20 2.98
C ASP A 179 3.25 -1.71 4.28
N LYS A 180 2.46 -0.88 4.95
CA LYS A 180 1.82 -1.19 6.22
C LYS A 180 0.31 -1.06 6.13
N ARG A 181 -0.40 -1.93 6.83
CA ARG A 181 -1.87 -1.95 6.88
C ARG A 181 -2.37 -2.68 8.13
N PRO A 182 -3.66 -2.55 8.50
CA PRO A 182 -4.28 -3.43 9.49
C PRO A 182 -4.12 -4.91 9.09
N ASN A 183 -4.12 -5.80 10.07
CA ASN A 183 -4.13 -7.25 9.82
C ASN A 183 -5.50 -7.76 9.37
N THR A 184 -6.13 -7.01 8.48
CA THR A 184 -7.37 -7.34 7.80
C THR A 184 -7.21 -6.94 6.33
N ASP A 185 -7.80 -7.70 5.44
CA ASP A 185 -7.81 -7.34 4.02
C ASP A 185 -8.50 -6.00 3.81
N ILE A 186 -7.91 -5.12 2.99
CA ILE A 186 -8.39 -3.76 2.77
C ILE A 186 -9.79 -3.75 2.16
N ASN A 187 -10.08 -4.66 1.22
CA ASN A 187 -11.40 -4.75 0.62
C ASN A 187 -12.44 -5.18 1.67
N THR A 188 -12.06 -6.08 2.58
CA THR A 188 -12.91 -6.50 3.70
C THR A 188 -13.21 -5.34 4.65
N ILE A 189 -12.23 -4.47 4.95
CA ILE A 189 -12.43 -3.27 5.78
C ILE A 189 -13.50 -2.37 5.14
N PHE A 190 -13.32 -1.99 3.88
CA PHE A 190 -14.27 -1.12 3.19
C PHE A 190 -15.63 -1.78 2.98
N GLN A 191 -15.68 -3.07 2.67
CA GLN A 191 -16.96 -3.80 2.59
C GLN A 191 -17.73 -3.77 3.91
N ASN A 192 -17.06 -3.85 5.05
CA ASN A 192 -17.70 -3.81 6.35
C ASN A 192 -18.30 -2.42 6.65
N PHE A 193 -17.67 -1.34 6.19
CA PHE A 193 -18.24 0.01 6.29
C PHE A 193 -19.59 0.14 5.55
N TYR A 194 -19.80 -0.64 4.48
CA TYR A 194 -21.04 -0.61 3.72
C TYR A 194 -22.08 -1.64 4.17
N LYS A 195 -21.63 -2.78 4.72
CA LYS A 195 -22.50 -3.89 5.07
C LYS A 195 -23.15 -3.76 6.44
N VAL A 196 -22.46 -3.12 7.38
CA VAL A 196 -22.97 -2.97 8.75
C VAL A 196 -23.91 -1.77 8.82
N PRO A 197 -25.22 -1.98 9.14
CA PRO A 197 -26.18 -0.88 9.24
C PRO A 197 -25.84 0.10 10.38
N ALA A 198 -26.26 1.34 10.22
CA ALA A 198 -26.07 2.37 11.22
C ALA A 198 -26.72 2.04 12.58
N ALA A 199 -27.81 1.27 12.55
CA ALA A 199 -28.57 0.84 13.72
C ALA A 199 -28.02 -0.43 14.40
N ALA A 200 -26.94 -1.05 13.87
CA ALA A 200 -26.54 -2.39 14.29
C ALA A 200 -26.01 -2.46 15.72
N PHE A 201 -25.07 -1.59 16.08
CA PHE A 201 -24.43 -1.47 17.40
C PHE A 201 -23.57 -0.19 17.47
N PRO A 202 -23.19 0.27 18.67
CA PRO A 202 -22.29 1.41 18.82
C PRO A 202 -20.85 1.02 18.44
N VAL A 203 -20.01 2.00 18.11
CA VAL A 203 -18.57 1.77 17.88
C VAL A 203 -17.95 1.10 19.09
N LYS A 204 -18.24 1.63 20.28
CA LYS A 204 -17.85 1.04 21.57
C LYS A 204 -19.05 1.02 22.52
N THR A 205 -19.13 -0.03 23.31
CA THR A 205 -20.13 -0.20 24.37
C THR A 205 -19.75 0.59 25.61
N LEU A 206 -20.64 0.62 26.60
CA LEU A 206 -20.38 1.24 27.91
C LEU A 206 -19.15 0.64 28.62
N ASN A 207 -18.82 -0.62 28.35
CA ASN A 207 -17.66 -1.31 28.90
C ASN A 207 -16.39 -1.14 28.05
N ASN A 208 -16.43 -0.22 27.06
CA ASN A 208 -15.33 0.07 26.15
C ASN A 208 -14.91 -1.10 25.25
N ASN A 209 -15.77 -2.10 25.07
CA ASN A 209 -15.59 -3.18 24.10
C ASN A 209 -16.15 -2.78 22.74
N GLY A 210 -15.68 -3.40 21.65
CA GLY A 210 -16.28 -3.21 20.33
C GLY A 210 -17.74 -3.68 20.31
N GLY A 211 -18.67 -2.85 19.85
CA GLY A 211 -20.07 -3.25 19.70
C GLY A 211 -20.21 -4.37 18.66
N SER A 212 -21.18 -5.27 18.87
CA SER A 212 -21.48 -6.40 17.98
C SER A 212 -22.92 -6.84 18.14
N ASN A 213 -23.42 -7.67 17.24
CA ASN A 213 -24.69 -8.40 17.39
C ASN A 213 -24.63 -9.77 16.74
N THR A 214 -25.72 -10.52 16.78
CA THR A 214 -25.79 -11.88 16.25
C THR A 214 -25.65 -11.96 14.73
N LEU A 215 -26.06 -10.90 14.00
CA LEU A 215 -26.01 -10.85 12.53
C LEU A 215 -24.67 -10.29 12.04
N PHE A 216 -24.18 -9.24 12.69
CA PHE A 216 -22.93 -8.53 12.33
C PHE A 216 -21.92 -8.70 13.46
N LYS A 217 -21.12 -9.76 13.39
CA LYS A 217 -20.15 -10.09 14.44
C LYS A 217 -18.90 -9.23 14.40
N MET A 218 -18.55 -8.70 13.25
CA MET A 218 -17.34 -7.90 13.06
C MET A 218 -17.67 -6.42 13.18
N ASN A 219 -17.10 -5.76 14.17
CA ASN A 219 -17.13 -4.30 14.29
C ASN A 219 -16.15 -3.70 13.27
N PRO A 220 -16.61 -2.83 12.34
CA PRO A 220 -15.76 -2.24 11.32
C PRO A 220 -14.56 -1.48 11.87
N ILE A 221 -14.72 -0.80 13.00
CA ILE A 221 -13.64 -0.04 13.64
C ILE A 221 -12.65 -0.99 14.35
N ALA A 222 -13.14 -2.01 15.04
CA ALA A 222 -12.26 -3.00 15.65
C ALA A 222 -11.43 -3.75 14.58
N ALA A 223 -11.98 -3.94 13.38
CA ALA A 223 -11.27 -4.54 12.25
C ALA A 223 -10.08 -3.71 11.73
N ILE A 224 -9.98 -2.44 12.08
CA ILE A 224 -8.83 -1.58 11.78
C ILE A 224 -7.95 -1.30 12.99
N ALA A 225 -8.54 -1.23 14.19
CA ALA A 225 -7.87 -0.85 15.42
C ALA A 225 -7.29 -2.05 16.19
N ASP A 226 -8.06 -3.13 16.28
CA ASP A 226 -7.86 -4.19 17.29
C ASP A 226 -7.37 -5.53 16.73
N VAL A 227 -7.06 -5.62 15.46
CA VAL A 227 -6.59 -6.87 14.82
C VAL A 227 -5.07 -6.97 14.68
N GLY A 228 -4.35 -5.88 14.97
CA GLY A 228 -2.92 -5.77 14.74
C GLY A 228 -2.58 -5.20 13.36
N TYR A 229 -1.43 -5.59 12.80
CA TYR A 229 -0.93 -5.03 11.54
C TYR A 229 -0.21 -6.08 10.68
N VAL A 230 -0.12 -5.78 9.40
CA VAL A 230 0.79 -6.43 8.45
C VAL A 230 1.75 -5.36 7.92
N GLN A 231 3.02 -5.68 7.92
CA GLN A 231 4.08 -4.85 7.36
C GLN A 231 4.86 -5.67 6.35
N GLU A 232 4.90 -5.19 5.12
CA GLU A 232 5.68 -5.79 4.03
C GLU A 232 6.89 -4.90 3.74
N ASN A 233 8.08 -5.49 3.83
CA ASN A 233 9.35 -4.82 3.56
C ASN A 233 9.89 -5.34 2.23
N ARG A 234 9.88 -4.49 1.20
CA ARG A 234 10.40 -4.80 -0.13
C ARG A 234 11.81 -4.27 -0.29
N ARG A 235 12.70 -5.11 -0.78
CA ARG A 235 14.08 -4.75 -1.13
C ARG A 235 14.34 -5.17 -2.56
N MET A 236 14.79 -4.25 -3.38
CA MET A 236 15.14 -4.50 -4.76
C MET A 236 16.54 -3.94 -5.03
N LEU A 237 17.34 -4.72 -5.73
CA LEU A 237 18.63 -4.32 -6.26
C LEU A 237 18.73 -4.82 -7.71
N GLU A 238 18.92 -3.89 -8.61
CA GLU A 238 19.24 -4.16 -10.01
C GLU A 238 20.59 -3.52 -10.32
N THR A 239 21.50 -4.27 -10.87
CA THR A 239 22.81 -3.76 -11.27
C THR A 239 23.22 -4.34 -12.60
N ASP A 240 23.80 -3.53 -13.45
CA ASP A 240 24.35 -3.94 -14.73
C ASP A 240 25.71 -3.27 -14.96
N MET A 241 26.58 -4.01 -15.62
CA MET A 241 27.87 -3.52 -16.08
C MET A 241 28.09 -3.98 -17.53
N ARG A 242 28.52 -3.04 -18.34
CA ARG A 242 28.84 -3.29 -19.74
C ARG A 242 30.21 -2.73 -20.06
N ILE A 243 31.05 -3.53 -20.69
CA ILE A 243 32.36 -3.13 -21.19
C ILE A 243 32.32 -3.30 -22.70
N THR A 244 32.63 -2.22 -23.40
CA THR A 244 32.76 -2.20 -24.87
C THR A 244 34.20 -1.92 -25.25
N GLN A 245 34.76 -2.75 -26.11
CA GLN A 245 36.08 -2.60 -26.67
C GLN A 245 35.97 -2.37 -28.17
N ASP A 246 36.48 -1.23 -28.64
CA ASP A 246 36.63 -0.93 -30.06
C ASP A 246 37.94 -1.56 -30.59
N PHE A 247 37.81 -2.33 -31.64
CA PHE A 247 38.93 -2.99 -32.35
C PHE A 247 39.19 -2.37 -33.73
N SER A 248 38.72 -1.14 -33.97
CA SER A 248 38.89 -0.45 -35.25
C SER A 248 40.36 -0.29 -35.68
N MET A 249 41.27 -0.40 -34.70
CA MET A 249 42.72 -0.42 -34.98
C MET A 249 43.14 -1.66 -35.75
N PHE A 250 42.44 -2.81 -35.59
CA PHE A 250 42.72 -4.05 -36.31
C PHE A 250 41.82 -4.21 -37.55
N LEU A 251 40.52 -3.92 -37.39
CA LEU A 251 39.52 -3.97 -38.42
C LEU A 251 38.50 -2.86 -38.22
N LYS A 252 38.44 -1.91 -39.15
CA LYS A 252 37.53 -0.78 -39.10
C LYS A 252 36.08 -1.23 -38.92
N GLY A 253 35.41 -0.72 -37.92
CA GLY A 253 34.01 -1.06 -37.58
C GLY A 253 33.84 -2.32 -36.72
N LEU A 254 34.92 -2.96 -36.28
CA LEU A 254 34.86 -4.12 -35.38
C LEU A 254 34.82 -3.64 -33.90
N SER A 255 33.89 -4.16 -33.14
CA SER A 255 33.85 -3.98 -31.68
C SER A 255 33.32 -5.22 -30.96
N ALA A 256 33.72 -5.40 -29.72
CA ALA A 256 33.17 -6.43 -28.85
C ALA A 256 32.55 -5.79 -27.58
N GLU A 257 31.53 -6.41 -27.10
CA GLU A 257 30.81 -5.98 -25.88
C GLU A 257 30.58 -7.19 -24.96
N VAL A 258 30.86 -7.02 -23.68
CA VAL A 258 30.48 -7.95 -22.62
C VAL A 258 29.60 -7.20 -21.63
N ALA A 259 28.44 -7.76 -21.32
CA ALA A 259 27.50 -7.22 -20.33
C ALA A 259 27.20 -8.29 -19.28
N VAL A 260 27.14 -7.87 -18.04
CA VAL A 260 26.68 -8.67 -16.91
C VAL A 260 25.56 -7.91 -16.22
N ALA A 261 24.51 -8.61 -15.77
CA ALA A 261 23.45 -8.02 -14.99
C ALA A 261 23.04 -8.94 -13.84
N TYR A 262 22.64 -8.33 -12.73
CA TYR A 262 22.15 -9.02 -11.55
C TYR A 262 20.97 -8.26 -10.97
N ASP A 263 19.84 -8.97 -10.81
CA ASP A 263 18.62 -8.45 -10.21
C ASP A 263 18.26 -9.31 -9.01
N ASN A 264 17.92 -8.68 -7.89
CA ASN A 264 17.42 -9.33 -6.70
C ASN A 264 16.25 -8.54 -6.14
N THR A 265 15.10 -9.14 -6.09
CA THR A 265 13.93 -8.59 -5.41
C THR A 265 13.52 -9.54 -4.28
N ALA A 266 13.43 -9.03 -3.06
CA ALA A 266 13.01 -9.79 -1.89
C ALA A 266 11.92 -9.03 -1.14
N THR A 267 10.89 -9.74 -0.71
CA THR A 267 9.80 -9.23 0.13
C THR A 267 9.79 -10.01 1.45
N PHE A 268 9.85 -9.28 2.54
CA PHE A 268 9.73 -9.81 3.89
C PHE A 268 8.42 -9.34 4.49
N GLN A 269 7.75 -10.18 5.25
CA GLN A 269 6.48 -9.86 5.87
C GLN A 269 6.56 -10.06 7.39
N ASP A 270 6.18 -9.02 8.12
CA ASP A 270 6.00 -9.01 9.56
C ASP A 270 4.50 -8.91 9.86
N ILE A 271 3.97 -9.83 10.67
CA ILE A 271 2.56 -9.84 11.05
C ILE A 271 2.47 -9.68 12.56
N GLY A 272 1.84 -8.60 13.00
CA GLY A 272 1.40 -8.43 14.36
C GLY A 272 -0.07 -8.82 14.47
N SER A 273 -0.37 -9.92 15.16
CA SER A 273 -1.74 -10.39 15.34
C SER A 273 -2.25 -10.05 16.74
N LYS A 274 -3.51 -9.65 16.84
CA LYS A 274 -4.20 -9.37 18.10
C LYS A 274 -5.63 -9.91 18.02
N THR A 275 -6.14 -10.39 19.13
CA THR A 275 -7.56 -10.67 19.34
C THR A 275 -8.16 -9.58 20.23
N TYR A 276 -9.45 -9.36 20.12
CA TYR A 276 -10.16 -8.35 20.90
C TYR A 276 -11.48 -8.88 21.44
N LYS A 277 -11.96 -8.28 22.53
CA LYS A 277 -13.29 -8.48 23.07
C LYS A 277 -14.31 -7.68 22.29
N TYR A 278 -15.46 -8.31 22.05
CA TYR A 278 -16.64 -7.60 21.54
C TYR A 278 -17.82 -7.88 22.45
N GLU A 279 -18.81 -7.00 22.40
CA GLU A 279 -19.94 -7.02 23.32
C GLU A 279 -21.23 -6.80 22.57
N VAL A 280 -22.19 -7.63 22.89
CA VAL A 280 -23.59 -7.47 22.47
C VAL A 280 -24.35 -6.82 23.61
N GLY A 281 -24.82 -5.60 23.40
CA GLY A 281 -25.61 -4.86 24.36
C GLY A 281 -27.06 -4.71 23.89
N TYR A 282 -28.03 -4.97 24.77
CA TYR A 282 -29.44 -4.79 24.48
C TYR A 282 -30.21 -4.40 25.76
N LEU A 283 -31.43 -3.93 25.59
CA LEU A 283 -32.34 -3.69 26.71
C LEU A 283 -33.23 -4.91 26.88
N SER A 284 -33.39 -5.40 28.14
CA SER A 284 -34.36 -6.44 28.47
C SER A 284 -35.80 -5.95 28.23
N GLU A 285 -36.79 -6.86 28.32
CA GLU A 285 -38.21 -6.50 28.24
C GLU A 285 -38.61 -5.48 29.32
N GLU A 286 -37.93 -5.47 30.46
CA GLU A 286 -38.10 -4.52 31.55
C GLU A 286 -37.36 -3.18 31.30
N GLY A 287 -36.65 -3.03 30.18
CA GLY A 287 -35.84 -1.86 29.84
C GLY A 287 -34.52 -1.76 30.61
N LEU A 288 -34.06 -2.84 31.23
CA LEU A 288 -32.76 -2.90 31.93
C LEU A 288 -31.63 -3.23 30.96
N PRO A 289 -30.48 -2.58 31.14
CA PRO A 289 -29.31 -2.88 30.34
C PRO A 289 -28.80 -4.32 30.55
N VAL A 290 -28.62 -5.06 29.46
CA VAL A 290 -28.02 -6.38 29.45
C VAL A 290 -26.82 -6.36 28.48
N SER A 291 -25.71 -6.95 28.88
CA SER A 291 -24.58 -7.12 27.97
C SER A 291 -23.93 -8.47 28.11
N GLU A 292 -23.50 -9.01 26.99
CA GLU A 292 -22.76 -10.26 26.89
C GLU A 292 -21.44 -10.01 26.18
N THR A 293 -20.34 -10.39 26.83
CA THR A 293 -18.98 -10.20 26.28
C THR A 293 -18.47 -11.49 25.67
N TYR A 294 -17.93 -11.39 24.47
CA TYR A 294 -17.35 -12.50 23.74
C TYR A 294 -15.89 -12.20 23.34
N GLY A 295 -15.14 -13.28 23.06
CA GLY A 295 -13.74 -13.16 22.71
C GLY A 295 -12.84 -12.85 23.90
N THR A 296 -11.57 -12.64 23.60
CA THR A 296 -10.52 -12.32 24.60
C THR A 296 -9.57 -11.29 24.03
N ASP A 297 -9.20 -10.31 24.84
CA ASP A 297 -8.12 -9.39 24.48
C ASP A 297 -6.77 -10.07 24.60
N SER A 298 -5.95 -9.93 23.58
CA SER A 298 -4.54 -10.34 23.64
C SER A 298 -3.61 -9.15 23.47
N LYS A 299 -2.36 -9.33 23.93
CA LYS A 299 -1.27 -8.46 23.47
C LYS A 299 -0.96 -8.80 22.02
N VAL A 300 -0.43 -7.81 21.27
CA VAL A 300 0.04 -8.05 19.90
C VAL A 300 1.13 -9.13 19.94
N GLN A 301 0.91 -10.20 19.21
CA GLN A 301 1.87 -11.26 18.98
C GLN A 301 2.53 -11.02 17.62
N ILE A 302 3.82 -10.73 17.62
CA ILE A 302 4.56 -10.45 16.38
C ILE A 302 5.15 -11.77 15.89
N SER A 303 4.80 -12.17 14.67
CA SER A 303 5.48 -13.25 13.97
C SER A 303 6.91 -12.82 13.64
N LYS A 304 7.82 -13.77 13.55
CA LYS A 304 9.15 -13.48 13.02
C LYS A 304 9.01 -13.03 11.56
N SER A 305 9.84 -12.06 11.17
CA SER A 305 9.95 -11.64 9.78
C SER A 305 10.22 -12.84 8.90
N ALA A 306 9.37 -13.08 7.95
CA ALA A 306 9.47 -14.20 7.02
C ALA A 306 9.72 -13.68 5.60
N LEU A 307 10.65 -14.30 4.90
CA LEU A 307 10.81 -14.10 3.48
C LEU A 307 9.57 -14.64 2.76
N SER A 308 8.73 -13.75 2.22
CA SER A 308 7.49 -14.12 1.53
C SER A 308 7.71 -14.42 0.05
N ALA A 309 8.66 -13.70 -0.58
CA ALA A 309 9.02 -13.90 -1.98
C ALA A 309 10.46 -13.45 -2.24
N GLN A 310 11.17 -14.15 -3.09
CA GLN A 310 12.45 -13.72 -3.62
C GLN A 310 12.59 -14.10 -5.09
N LEU A 311 13.07 -13.17 -5.88
CA LEU A 311 13.41 -13.39 -7.29
C LEU A 311 14.85 -12.92 -7.52
N ILE A 312 15.70 -13.83 -7.98
CA ILE A 312 17.07 -13.54 -8.36
C ILE A 312 17.21 -13.85 -9.85
N ARG A 313 17.81 -12.94 -10.58
CA ARG A 313 18.21 -13.12 -11.98
C ARG A 313 19.65 -12.70 -12.14
N ALA A 314 20.39 -13.47 -12.87
CA ALA A 314 21.73 -13.11 -13.31
C ALA A 314 21.86 -13.42 -14.80
N SER A 315 22.51 -12.54 -15.54
CA SER A 315 22.75 -12.73 -16.96
C SER A 315 24.16 -12.28 -17.35
N VAL A 316 24.71 -12.96 -18.32
CA VAL A 316 25.96 -12.60 -18.98
C VAL A 316 25.70 -12.64 -20.47
N GLU A 317 26.07 -11.59 -21.16
CA GLU A 317 25.94 -11.46 -22.61
C GLU A 317 27.27 -11.05 -23.21
N ALA A 318 27.66 -11.67 -24.34
CA ALA A 318 28.80 -11.26 -25.14
C ALA A 318 28.36 -11.04 -26.59
N LYS A 319 28.76 -9.93 -27.17
CA LYS A 319 28.45 -9.55 -28.56
C LYS A 319 29.69 -9.18 -29.30
N LEU A 320 29.77 -9.58 -30.55
CA LEU A 320 30.71 -9.08 -31.52
C LEU A 320 29.94 -8.29 -32.58
N ASN A 321 30.28 -7.03 -32.74
CA ASN A 321 29.62 -6.15 -33.70
C ASN A 321 30.60 -5.79 -34.82
N TYR A 322 30.11 -5.83 -36.03
CA TYR A 322 30.85 -5.36 -37.20
C TYR A 322 29.95 -4.43 -38.02
N ASP A 323 30.34 -3.19 -38.09
CA ASP A 323 29.63 -2.15 -38.82
C ASP A 323 30.54 -1.63 -39.93
N TYR A 324 30.25 -2.07 -41.16
CA TYR A 324 30.94 -1.62 -42.35
C TYR A 324 30.13 -0.55 -43.06
N THR A 325 30.48 0.71 -42.85
CA THR A 325 29.98 1.85 -43.59
C THR A 325 31.04 2.42 -44.53
#